data_482562c38b57776f3b6cfffce5e7b96b
#
_entry.id   482562c38b57776f3b6cfffce5e7b96b
#
_cell.length_a   1.000
_cell.length_b   1.000
_cell.length_c   1.000
_cell.angle_alpha   90.00
_cell.angle_beta   90.00
_cell.angle_gamma   90.00
#
_symmetry.space_group_name_H-M   'P 1'
#
loop_
_entity.id
_entity.type
_entity.pdbx_description
1 polymer ?
#
loop_
_entity_poly.entity_id
_entity_poly.type
_entity_poly.pdbx_seq_one_letter_code
_entity_poly.pdbx_strand_id
1 'polypeptide(L)'
;MSRADTQYLGIIKNILDAGSLGDNRTGMPAYKLPHQIMQFDLEKEFPILTTKFVAFKTSVKEILWIWQKQCNDVRLLQQWNCHVWDEWMREDGTIGKAYGYQLGKYHQVDTLLETLKKDPQSRRMVVDLWNVKDLPDMALYPCAFLTMWDVSDDGRLNCMLVQRSGDMGLGVPFNMAQYAALVHMIAQVSGLRVGLFTHVINNAHVYKNHVDAMKTQLARLPKAYDAPVLKLNPDVHDFYDFKPEDIVLENYKHHEKIAMEVSV
;
A
#
# COMPACT_ATOMS: atom_id res chain seq x y z
N MET A 1 8.91 -1.20 -20.25
CA MET A 1 7.54 -0.77 -19.80
C MET A 1 7.25 -1.41 -18.45
N SER A 2 6.86 -0.63 -17.46
CA SER A 2 6.54 -1.09 -16.11
C SER A 2 5.39 -2.11 -16.12
N ARG A 3 5.57 -3.24 -15.42
CA ARG A 3 4.50 -4.23 -15.19
C ARG A 3 3.43 -3.69 -14.25
N ALA A 4 3.81 -2.78 -13.34
CA ALA A 4 2.87 -2.11 -12.45
C ALA A 4 1.82 -1.33 -13.24
N ASP A 5 2.25 -0.48 -14.21
CA ASP A 5 1.32 0.23 -15.07
C ASP A 5 0.44 -0.72 -15.88
N THR A 6 1.01 -1.79 -16.43
CA THR A 6 0.26 -2.75 -17.26
C THR A 6 -0.83 -3.46 -16.45
N GLN A 7 -0.52 -3.99 -15.27
CA GLN A 7 -1.48 -4.71 -14.44
C GLN A 7 -2.56 -3.77 -13.88
N TYR A 8 -2.12 -2.62 -13.33
CA TYR A 8 -3.03 -1.63 -12.75
C TYR A 8 -4.01 -1.06 -13.77
N LEU A 9 -3.50 -0.63 -14.94
CA LEU A 9 -4.36 -0.07 -16.00
C LEU A 9 -5.22 -1.13 -16.68
N GLY A 10 -4.77 -2.39 -16.70
CA GLY A 10 -5.60 -3.52 -17.12
C GLY A 10 -6.84 -3.67 -16.24
N ILE A 11 -6.70 -3.56 -14.92
CA ILE A 11 -7.83 -3.58 -13.98
C ILE A 11 -8.74 -2.36 -14.21
N ILE A 12 -8.18 -1.15 -14.35
CA ILE A 12 -8.98 0.05 -14.62
C ILE A 12 -9.79 -0.11 -15.91
N LYS A 13 -9.16 -0.60 -16.98
CA LYS A 13 -9.86 -0.86 -18.23
C LYS A 13 -11.04 -1.81 -18.03
N ASN A 14 -10.83 -2.91 -17.33
CA ASN A 14 -11.89 -3.88 -17.04
C ASN A 14 -13.02 -3.26 -16.20
N ILE A 15 -12.70 -2.41 -15.21
CA ILE A 15 -13.71 -1.70 -14.41
C ILE A 15 -14.54 -0.76 -15.29
N LEU A 16 -13.91 -0.02 -16.18
CA LEU A 16 -14.62 0.91 -17.07
C LEU A 16 -15.45 0.21 -18.14
N ASP A 17 -15.01 -0.95 -18.63
CA ASP A 17 -15.67 -1.72 -19.68
C ASP A 17 -16.83 -2.59 -19.14
N ALA A 18 -16.65 -3.19 -17.97
CA ALA A 18 -17.56 -4.23 -17.45
C ALA A 18 -17.98 -4.03 -15.98
N GLY A 19 -17.50 -2.98 -15.31
CA GLY A 19 -17.84 -2.72 -13.92
C GLY A 19 -19.29 -2.29 -13.73
N SER A 20 -19.89 -2.71 -12.62
CA SER A 20 -21.22 -2.27 -12.22
C SER A 20 -21.16 -0.93 -11.51
N LEU A 21 -21.99 0.04 -11.93
CA LEU A 21 -22.18 1.31 -11.21
C LEU A 21 -23.06 1.09 -9.98
N GLY A 22 -22.65 1.59 -8.83
CA GLY A 22 -23.44 1.51 -7.61
C GLY A 22 -23.13 2.63 -6.64
N ASP A 23 -24.06 2.88 -5.74
CA ASP A 23 -23.91 3.83 -4.64
C ASP A 23 -23.05 3.25 -3.53
N ASN A 24 -22.53 4.13 -2.69
CA ASN A 24 -21.70 3.76 -1.54
C ASN A 24 -21.77 4.84 -0.44
N ARG A 25 -21.06 4.61 0.66
CA ARG A 25 -21.05 5.47 1.84
C ARG A 25 -20.67 6.93 1.55
N THR A 26 -19.80 7.18 0.58
CA THR A 26 -19.30 8.54 0.29
C THR A 26 -20.32 9.39 -0.48
N GLY A 27 -21.44 8.83 -0.93
CA GLY A 27 -22.41 9.52 -1.78
C GLY A 27 -21.97 9.71 -3.24
N MET A 28 -20.70 9.44 -3.58
CA MET A 28 -20.18 9.48 -4.95
C MET A 28 -20.28 8.08 -5.57
N PRO A 29 -21.14 7.85 -6.58
CA PRO A 29 -21.25 6.53 -7.23
C PRO A 29 -19.91 6.06 -7.79
N ALA A 30 -19.69 4.74 -7.80
CA ALA A 30 -18.46 4.15 -8.32
C ALA A 30 -18.73 2.93 -9.20
N TYR A 31 -17.96 2.80 -10.28
CA TYR A 31 -17.85 1.57 -11.06
C TYR A 31 -16.96 0.59 -10.31
N LYS A 32 -17.38 -0.66 -10.15
CA LYS A 32 -16.65 -1.67 -9.36
C LYS A 32 -16.59 -3.02 -10.05
N LEU A 33 -15.47 -3.72 -9.84
CA LEU A 33 -15.30 -5.14 -10.12
C LEU A 33 -14.76 -5.85 -8.86
N PRO A 34 -15.29 -7.06 -8.55
CA PRO A 34 -14.77 -7.83 -7.42
C PRO A 34 -13.45 -8.54 -7.76
N HIS A 35 -12.71 -8.91 -6.71
CA HIS A 35 -11.62 -9.91 -6.73
C HIS A 35 -10.53 -9.63 -7.77
N GLN A 36 -9.99 -8.41 -7.77
CA GLN A 36 -8.87 -8.07 -8.63
C GLN A 36 -7.54 -8.41 -7.95
N ILE A 37 -6.58 -8.87 -8.73
CA ILE A 37 -5.26 -9.28 -8.24
C ILE A 37 -4.18 -8.66 -9.11
N MET A 38 -3.14 -8.11 -8.46
CA MET A 38 -1.88 -7.74 -9.08
C MET A 38 -0.76 -8.52 -8.39
N GLN A 39 0.25 -8.96 -9.15
CA GLN A 39 1.39 -9.67 -8.59
C GLN A 39 2.69 -9.16 -9.21
N PHE A 40 3.67 -8.87 -8.36
CA PHE A 40 4.94 -8.27 -8.73
C PHE A 40 6.09 -9.11 -8.17
N ASP A 41 7.06 -9.41 -9.01
CA ASP A 41 8.35 -9.97 -8.61
C ASP A 41 9.28 -8.80 -8.25
N LEU A 42 9.48 -8.57 -6.95
CA LEU A 42 10.21 -7.42 -6.43
C LEU A 42 11.73 -7.47 -6.72
N GLU A 43 12.28 -8.63 -7.08
CA GLU A 43 13.65 -8.70 -7.58
C GLU A 43 13.79 -8.07 -8.98
N LYS A 44 12.69 -8.04 -9.77
CA LYS A 44 12.72 -7.56 -11.15
C LYS A 44 12.34 -6.10 -11.28
N GLU A 45 11.37 -5.64 -10.49
CA GLU A 45 10.95 -4.24 -10.54
C GLU A 45 10.28 -3.81 -9.22
N PHE A 46 10.41 -2.53 -8.91
CA PHE A 46 9.63 -1.91 -7.85
C PHE A 46 8.29 -1.42 -8.40
N PRO A 47 7.14 -1.89 -7.86
CA PRO A 47 5.83 -1.57 -8.41
C PRO A 47 5.36 -0.18 -7.99
N ILE A 48 5.62 0.81 -8.84
CA ILE A 48 5.05 2.15 -8.76
C ILE A 48 4.61 2.60 -10.15
N LEU A 49 3.53 3.38 -10.22
CA LEU A 49 3.02 3.85 -11.51
C LEU A 49 3.93 4.91 -12.11
N THR A 50 4.15 4.81 -13.42
CA THR A 50 4.88 5.79 -14.22
C THR A 50 3.94 6.60 -15.12
N THR A 51 2.71 6.13 -15.34
CA THR A 51 1.68 6.81 -16.13
C THR A 51 1.04 8.01 -15.42
N LYS A 52 1.30 8.17 -14.13
CA LYS A 52 1.06 9.39 -13.36
C LYS A 52 2.06 9.49 -12.22
N PHE A 53 2.25 10.69 -11.68
CA PHE A 53 3.02 10.89 -10.45
C PHE A 53 2.33 10.21 -9.26
N VAL A 54 3.10 9.43 -8.48
CA VAL A 54 2.73 8.91 -7.15
C VAL A 54 3.68 9.50 -6.13
N ALA A 55 3.15 10.11 -5.09
CA ALA A 55 3.95 10.78 -4.05
C ALA A 55 4.63 9.74 -3.13
N PHE A 56 5.67 9.08 -3.62
CA PHE A 56 6.36 7.97 -2.94
C PHE A 56 6.85 8.33 -1.54
N LYS A 57 7.46 9.52 -1.37
CA LYS A 57 7.92 9.97 -0.04
C LYS A 57 6.79 10.07 0.97
N THR A 58 5.60 10.48 0.54
CA THR A 58 4.40 10.53 1.37
C THR A 58 3.96 9.13 1.74
N SER A 59 3.94 8.20 0.77
CA SER A 59 3.56 6.81 1.02
C SER A 59 4.54 6.10 1.98
N VAL A 60 5.84 6.40 1.89
CA VAL A 60 6.86 5.90 2.84
C VAL A 60 6.62 6.42 4.26
N LYS A 61 6.36 7.73 4.43
CA LYS A 61 6.06 8.30 5.75
C LYS A 61 4.84 7.63 6.38
N GLU A 62 3.79 7.41 5.61
CA GLU A 62 2.57 6.76 6.09
C GLU A 62 2.82 5.30 6.50
N ILE A 63 3.53 4.50 5.69
CA ILE A 63 3.78 3.10 6.06
C ILE A 63 4.71 2.97 7.27
N LEU A 64 5.69 3.86 7.44
CA LEU A 64 6.52 3.94 8.64
C LEU A 64 5.70 4.33 9.87
N TRP A 65 4.78 5.28 9.73
CA TRP A 65 3.87 5.67 10.82
C TRP A 65 2.97 4.49 11.25
N ILE A 66 2.44 3.72 10.31
CA ILE A 66 1.59 2.57 10.59
C ILE A 66 2.42 1.43 11.19
N TRP A 67 3.48 0.98 10.50
CA TRP A 67 4.17 -0.27 10.81
C TRP A 67 5.32 -0.12 11.78
N GLN A 68 6.13 0.93 11.64
CA GLN A 68 7.30 1.14 12.48
C GLN A 68 6.94 1.85 13.78
N LYS A 69 6.21 2.99 13.68
CA LYS A 69 5.80 3.75 14.87
C LYS A 69 4.59 3.13 15.55
N GLN A 70 3.87 2.22 14.88
CA GLN A 70 2.67 1.58 15.39
C GLN A 70 1.70 2.61 15.99
N CYS A 71 1.56 3.73 15.28
CA CYS A 71 0.95 4.95 15.78
C CYS A 71 -0.40 5.19 15.12
N ASN A 72 -1.28 5.89 15.82
CA ASN A 72 -2.58 6.37 15.34
C ASN A 72 -2.74 7.89 15.52
N ASP A 73 -1.71 8.58 16.04
CA ASP A 73 -1.70 10.03 16.21
C ASP A 73 -1.30 10.73 14.90
N VAL A 74 -2.25 11.45 14.30
CA VAL A 74 -2.07 12.15 13.01
C VAL A 74 -1.07 13.30 13.12
N ARG A 75 -0.92 13.90 14.31
CA ARG A 75 0.01 15.01 14.53
C ARG A 75 1.47 14.62 14.25
N LEU A 76 1.83 13.35 14.44
CA LEU A 76 3.15 12.85 14.06
C LEU A 76 3.35 12.87 12.54
N LEU A 77 2.34 12.49 11.75
CA LEU A 77 2.39 12.62 10.29
C LEU A 77 2.49 14.09 9.85
N GLN A 78 1.74 14.98 10.49
CA GLN A 78 1.81 16.43 10.20
C GLN A 78 3.20 16.99 10.47
N GLN A 79 3.88 16.57 11.56
CA GLN A 79 5.29 16.93 11.83
C GLN A 79 6.23 16.45 10.70
N TRP A 80 5.90 15.35 10.03
CA TRP A 80 6.64 14.86 8.87
C TRP A 80 6.18 15.52 7.56
N ASN A 81 5.34 16.54 7.60
CA ASN A 81 4.70 17.16 6.42
C ASN A 81 3.99 16.12 5.55
N CYS A 82 3.12 15.32 6.17
CA CYS A 82 2.27 14.32 5.54
C CYS A 82 0.84 14.49 6.05
N HIS A 83 -0.08 14.82 5.14
CA HIS A 83 -1.44 15.28 5.44
C HIS A 83 -2.53 14.31 4.95
N VAL A 84 -2.16 13.07 4.66
CA VAL A 84 -3.08 12.09 4.05
C VAL A 84 -4.19 11.60 5.00
N TRP A 85 -4.08 11.91 6.29
CA TRP A 85 -5.04 11.50 7.31
C TRP A 85 -5.76 12.67 7.99
N ASP A 86 -5.52 13.92 7.58
CA ASP A 86 -6.11 15.11 8.23
C ASP A 86 -7.64 15.07 8.26
N GLU A 87 -8.29 14.59 7.19
CA GLU A 87 -9.75 14.51 7.08
C GLU A 87 -10.39 13.46 8.01
N TRP A 88 -9.61 12.49 8.49
CA TRP A 88 -10.05 11.45 9.42
C TRP A 88 -9.56 11.67 10.85
N MET A 89 -8.86 12.78 11.09
CA MET A 89 -8.38 13.11 12.42
C MET A 89 -9.56 13.47 13.35
N ARG A 90 -9.63 12.77 14.46
CA ARG A 90 -10.63 13.01 15.52
C ARG A 90 -10.20 14.18 16.41
N GLU A 91 -11.10 14.64 17.30
CA GLU A 91 -10.82 15.73 18.25
C GLU A 91 -9.61 15.44 19.16
N ASP A 92 -9.34 14.16 19.47
CA ASP A 92 -8.19 13.72 20.25
C ASP A 92 -6.86 13.73 19.47
N GLY A 93 -6.89 14.07 18.19
CA GLY A 93 -5.73 14.10 17.28
C GLY A 93 -5.39 12.74 16.67
N THR A 94 -6.19 11.71 16.91
CA THR A 94 -5.93 10.34 16.44
C THR A 94 -6.94 9.88 15.38
N ILE A 95 -6.65 8.74 14.74
CA ILE A 95 -7.64 7.99 13.93
C ILE A 95 -8.36 6.89 14.74
N GLY A 96 -8.31 6.95 16.05
CA GLY A 96 -8.88 5.95 16.95
C GLY A 96 -8.07 4.64 16.92
N LYS A 97 -8.74 3.51 17.13
CA LYS A 97 -8.08 2.20 17.26
C LYS A 97 -7.72 1.54 15.91
N ALA A 98 -7.48 2.35 14.88
CA ALA A 98 -7.20 1.87 13.53
C ALA A 98 -5.70 1.67 13.25
N TYR A 99 -5.38 0.87 12.24
CA TYR A 99 -4.05 0.66 11.67
C TYR A 99 -2.92 0.42 12.68
N GLY A 100 -2.03 1.39 12.91
CA GLY A 100 -0.87 1.26 13.79
C GLY A 100 -1.24 0.88 15.23
N TYR A 101 -2.39 1.31 15.72
CA TYR A 101 -2.90 0.90 17.03
C TYR A 101 -3.04 -0.63 17.14
N GLN A 102 -3.58 -1.29 16.09
CA GLN A 102 -3.76 -2.75 16.11
C GLN A 102 -2.42 -3.49 16.05
N LEU A 103 -1.44 -2.94 15.35
CA LEU A 103 -0.08 -3.50 15.31
C LEU A 103 0.57 -3.47 16.69
N GLY A 104 0.55 -2.30 17.35
CA GLY A 104 1.15 -2.12 18.68
C GLY A 104 0.43 -2.90 19.78
N LYS A 105 -0.91 -2.87 19.78
CA LYS A 105 -1.73 -3.57 20.77
C LYS A 105 -1.42 -5.06 20.87
N TYR A 106 -1.10 -5.69 19.76
CA TYR A 106 -0.86 -7.13 19.67
C TYR A 106 0.58 -7.50 19.34
N HIS A 107 1.52 -6.55 19.35
CA HIS A 107 2.93 -6.76 19.02
C HIS A 107 3.14 -7.53 17.71
N GLN A 108 2.30 -7.23 16.70
CA GLN A 108 2.25 -8.04 15.49
C GLN A 108 3.52 -7.93 14.64
N VAL A 109 4.13 -6.73 14.60
CA VAL A 109 5.38 -6.51 13.84
C VAL A 109 6.53 -7.27 14.48
N ASP A 110 6.70 -7.18 15.81
CA ASP A 110 7.75 -7.90 16.53
C ASP A 110 7.59 -9.41 16.36
N THR A 111 6.35 -9.91 16.48
CA THR A 111 6.02 -11.33 16.25
C THR A 111 6.41 -11.79 14.86
N LEU A 112 6.12 -10.98 13.83
CA LEU A 112 6.51 -11.28 12.44
C LEU A 112 8.04 -11.33 12.29
N LEU A 113 8.75 -10.29 12.75
CA LEU A 113 10.21 -10.21 12.66
C LEU A 113 10.91 -11.33 13.42
N GLU A 114 10.43 -11.67 14.62
CA GLU A 114 10.95 -12.79 15.39
C GLU A 114 10.70 -14.14 14.69
N THR A 115 9.51 -14.33 14.11
CA THR A 115 9.17 -15.57 13.41
C THR A 115 10.06 -15.74 12.18
N LEU A 116 10.27 -14.68 11.39
CA LEU A 116 11.17 -14.70 10.23
C LEU A 116 12.61 -15.10 10.62
N LYS A 117 13.07 -14.70 11.80
CA LYS A 117 14.41 -15.06 12.30
C LYS A 117 14.49 -16.49 12.85
N LYS A 118 13.45 -16.97 13.56
CA LYS A 118 13.47 -18.24 14.29
C LYS A 118 12.92 -19.42 13.48
N ASP A 119 11.88 -19.17 12.68
CA ASP A 119 11.16 -20.18 11.90
C ASP A 119 10.66 -19.57 10.56
N PRO A 120 11.58 -19.27 9.63
CA PRO A 120 11.22 -18.62 8.36
C PRO A 120 10.26 -19.47 7.50
N GLN A 121 10.15 -20.78 7.74
CA GLN A 121 9.23 -21.68 7.07
C GLN A 121 7.83 -21.74 7.73
N SER A 122 7.59 -20.90 8.74
CA SER A 122 6.29 -20.83 9.41
C SER A 122 5.18 -20.40 8.45
N ARG A 123 4.09 -21.14 8.45
CA ARG A 123 2.86 -20.81 7.70
C ARG A 123 1.87 -19.99 8.52
N ARG A 124 2.32 -19.36 9.62
CA ARG A 124 1.51 -18.61 10.60
C ARG A 124 1.84 -17.12 10.64
N MET A 125 2.61 -16.65 9.67
CA MET A 125 3.00 -15.24 9.58
C MET A 125 1.86 -14.42 8.96
N VAL A 126 0.93 -14.02 9.81
CA VAL A 126 -0.26 -13.23 9.46
C VAL A 126 -0.28 -11.98 10.32
N VAL A 127 -0.50 -10.82 9.71
CA VAL A 127 -0.70 -9.54 10.38
C VAL A 127 -2.09 -9.03 10.02
N ASP A 128 -2.95 -8.84 11.02
CA ASP A 128 -4.35 -8.49 10.84
C ASP A 128 -4.70 -7.19 11.58
N LEU A 129 -5.22 -6.23 10.83
CA LEU A 129 -5.66 -4.92 11.34
C LEU A 129 -7.18 -4.87 11.60
N TRP A 130 -7.90 -5.94 11.21
CA TRP A 130 -9.36 -6.01 11.33
C TRP A 130 -9.77 -6.61 12.67
N ASN A 131 -9.96 -5.77 13.67
CA ASN A 131 -10.42 -6.20 14.98
C ASN A 131 -11.89 -5.82 15.18
N VAL A 132 -12.78 -6.80 15.14
CA VAL A 132 -14.24 -6.61 15.21
C VAL A 132 -14.66 -5.82 16.47
N LYS A 133 -13.99 -6.03 17.59
CA LYS A 133 -14.30 -5.33 18.85
C LYS A 133 -13.93 -3.85 18.82
N ASP A 134 -12.89 -3.50 18.06
CA ASP A 134 -12.38 -2.13 18.00
C ASP A 134 -12.91 -1.33 16.79
N LEU A 135 -13.62 -1.97 15.83
CA LEU A 135 -14.16 -1.27 14.65
C LEU A 135 -14.98 -0.02 15.00
N PRO A 136 -15.88 -0.03 16.01
CA PRO A 136 -16.66 1.17 16.36
C PRO A 136 -15.80 2.36 16.80
N ASP A 137 -14.59 2.11 17.28
CA ASP A 137 -13.64 3.13 17.74
C ASP A 137 -12.62 3.56 16.65
N MET A 138 -12.82 3.17 15.41
CA MET A 138 -11.97 3.54 14.27
C MET A 138 -12.59 4.70 13.48
N ALA A 139 -11.83 5.74 13.17
CA ALA A 139 -12.27 6.83 12.30
C ALA A 139 -12.54 6.33 10.88
N LEU A 140 -11.72 5.38 10.40
CA LEU A 140 -11.88 4.69 9.14
C LEU A 140 -11.51 3.21 9.32
N TYR A 141 -12.38 2.31 8.90
CA TYR A 141 -12.09 0.87 8.91
C TYR A 141 -10.98 0.53 7.93
N PRO A 142 -9.97 -0.28 8.33
CA PRO A 142 -8.82 -0.59 7.48
C PRO A 142 -9.24 -1.13 6.11
N CYS A 143 -8.79 -0.48 5.04
CA CYS A 143 -8.99 -0.96 3.66
C CYS A 143 -7.98 -2.05 3.33
N ALA A 144 -6.69 -1.75 3.45
CA ALA A 144 -5.58 -2.70 3.45
C ALA A 144 -5.48 -3.29 4.86
N PHE A 145 -6.10 -4.44 5.11
CA PHE A 145 -6.36 -4.89 6.47
C PHE A 145 -5.61 -6.16 6.88
N LEU A 146 -5.13 -6.96 5.91
CA LEU A 146 -4.50 -8.24 6.20
C LEU A 146 -3.26 -8.42 5.33
N THR A 147 -2.15 -8.84 5.93
CA THR A 147 -0.99 -9.35 5.20
C THR A 147 -0.66 -10.77 5.63
N MET A 148 -0.26 -11.59 4.66
CA MET A 148 0.26 -12.93 4.88
C MET A 148 1.67 -13.01 4.29
N TRP A 149 2.58 -13.61 5.04
CA TRP A 149 3.99 -13.67 4.71
C TRP A 149 4.47 -15.10 4.64
N ASP A 150 5.36 -15.40 3.71
CA ASP A 150 6.07 -16.67 3.65
C ASP A 150 7.46 -16.49 3.04
N VAL A 151 8.32 -17.48 3.27
CA VAL A 151 9.67 -17.51 2.70
C VAL A 151 9.75 -18.72 1.78
N SER A 152 10.05 -18.47 0.49
CA SER A 152 10.24 -19.55 -0.47
C SER A 152 11.57 -20.30 -0.23
N ASP A 153 11.67 -21.53 -0.72
CA ASP A 153 12.84 -22.41 -0.52
C ASP A 153 14.16 -21.78 -0.98
N ASP A 154 14.11 -20.84 -1.91
CA ASP A 154 15.27 -20.08 -2.38
C ASP A 154 15.60 -18.84 -1.53
N GLY A 155 14.94 -18.67 -0.37
CA GLY A 155 15.21 -17.59 0.59
C GLY A 155 14.63 -16.22 0.22
N ARG A 156 13.54 -16.19 -0.55
CA ARG A 156 12.85 -14.94 -0.88
C ARG A 156 11.62 -14.72 -0.03
N LEU A 157 11.48 -13.52 0.53
CA LEU A 157 10.33 -13.09 1.32
C LEU A 157 9.19 -12.68 0.40
N ASN A 158 8.07 -13.38 0.50
CA ASN A 158 6.83 -13.09 -0.20
C ASN A 158 5.83 -12.42 0.74
N CYS A 159 4.99 -11.56 0.18
CA CYS A 159 3.89 -10.93 0.91
C CYS A 159 2.63 -10.89 0.05
N MET A 160 1.51 -11.31 0.65
CA MET A 160 0.18 -11.07 0.11
C MET A 160 -0.52 -10.00 0.93
N LEU A 161 -0.91 -8.90 0.29
CA LEU A 161 -1.79 -7.88 0.86
C LEU A 161 -3.23 -8.16 0.45
N VAL A 162 -4.14 -8.27 1.41
CA VAL A 162 -5.59 -8.33 1.18
C VAL A 162 -6.22 -6.99 1.53
N GLN A 163 -6.85 -6.39 0.53
CA GLN A 163 -7.56 -5.12 0.65
C GLN A 163 -9.05 -5.33 0.38
N ARG A 164 -9.90 -5.00 1.38
CA ARG A 164 -11.36 -5.17 1.24
C ARG A 164 -11.99 -4.21 0.25
N SER A 165 -11.41 -3.02 0.10
CA SER A 165 -11.92 -1.92 -0.71
C SER A 165 -10.74 -1.13 -1.27
N GLY A 166 -10.69 -0.91 -2.59
CA GLY A 166 -9.59 -0.25 -3.28
C GLY A 166 -10.08 0.84 -4.23
N ASP A 167 -9.92 2.11 -3.83
CA ASP A 167 -10.02 3.24 -4.75
C ASP A 167 -8.83 3.19 -5.71
N MET A 168 -9.12 2.82 -6.96
CA MET A 168 -8.10 2.71 -8.00
C MET A 168 -7.52 4.08 -8.38
N GLY A 169 -8.28 5.17 -8.16
CA GLY A 169 -7.81 6.52 -8.48
C GLY A 169 -6.69 7.01 -7.57
N LEU A 170 -6.83 6.85 -6.26
CA LEU A 170 -5.96 7.46 -5.25
C LEU A 170 -5.31 6.43 -4.32
N GLY A 171 -6.10 5.60 -3.63
CA GLY A 171 -5.59 4.74 -2.56
C GLY A 171 -4.71 3.59 -3.05
N VAL A 172 -5.15 2.83 -4.06
CA VAL A 172 -4.43 1.65 -4.54
C VAL A 172 -3.01 1.94 -5.01
N PRO A 173 -2.71 3.02 -5.77
CA PRO A 173 -1.33 3.37 -6.12
C PRO A 173 -0.42 3.61 -4.91
N PHE A 174 -0.93 4.18 -3.84
CA PHE A 174 -0.21 4.34 -2.57
C PHE A 174 0.03 2.99 -1.91
N ASN A 175 -1.02 2.21 -1.70
CA ASN A 175 -0.91 0.92 -1.02
C ASN A 175 0.05 -0.03 -1.74
N MET A 176 0.03 -0.05 -3.07
CA MET A 176 0.96 -0.84 -3.87
C MET A 176 2.42 -0.48 -3.59
N ALA A 177 2.77 0.81 -3.64
CA ALA A 177 4.14 1.27 -3.38
C ALA A 177 4.55 1.11 -1.91
N GLN A 178 3.63 1.36 -0.96
CA GLN A 178 3.85 1.23 0.47
C GLN A 178 4.23 -0.19 0.88
N TYR A 179 3.40 -1.15 0.50
CA TYR A 179 3.60 -2.54 0.91
C TYR A 179 4.77 -3.20 0.16
N ALA A 180 5.03 -2.80 -1.08
CA ALA A 180 6.26 -3.21 -1.76
C ALA A 180 7.51 -2.70 -1.02
N ALA A 181 7.55 -1.43 -0.60
CA ALA A 181 8.64 -0.89 0.21
C ALA A 181 8.77 -1.62 1.56
N LEU A 182 7.64 -1.93 2.21
CA LEU A 182 7.61 -2.70 3.46
C LEU A 182 8.25 -4.08 3.29
N VAL A 183 7.97 -4.79 2.19
CA VAL A 183 8.60 -6.09 1.90
C VAL A 183 10.12 -5.94 1.80
N HIS A 184 10.60 -4.91 1.10
CA HIS A 184 12.05 -4.64 1.00
C HIS A 184 12.70 -4.38 2.36
N MET A 185 12.07 -3.55 3.20
CA MET A 185 12.58 -3.25 4.55
C MET A 185 12.66 -4.49 5.43
N ILE A 186 11.57 -5.27 5.48
CA ILE A 186 11.51 -6.49 6.30
C ILE A 186 12.49 -7.54 5.77
N ALA A 187 12.62 -7.72 4.45
CA ALA A 187 13.58 -8.64 3.85
C ALA A 187 15.02 -8.28 4.25
N GLN A 188 15.40 -6.98 4.15
CA GLN A 188 16.74 -6.52 4.53
C GLN A 188 17.08 -6.86 5.99
N VAL A 189 16.23 -6.48 6.95
CA VAL A 189 16.52 -6.70 8.38
C VAL A 189 16.40 -8.16 8.83
N SER A 190 15.78 -8.99 8.00
CA SER A 190 15.68 -10.44 8.22
C SER A 190 16.75 -11.22 7.46
N GLY A 191 17.63 -10.57 6.71
CA GLY A 191 18.68 -11.22 5.91
C GLY A 191 18.13 -12.05 4.74
N LEU A 192 16.94 -11.71 4.25
CA LEU A 192 16.25 -12.39 3.14
C LEU A 192 16.32 -11.56 1.86
N ARG A 193 16.14 -12.22 0.72
CA ARG A 193 15.91 -11.54 -0.56
C ARG A 193 14.44 -11.21 -0.71
N VAL A 194 14.10 -10.20 -1.51
CA VAL A 194 12.70 -9.90 -1.83
C VAL A 194 12.14 -10.94 -2.80
N GLY A 195 10.88 -11.26 -2.66
CA GLY A 195 10.17 -12.22 -3.49
C GLY A 195 8.96 -11.61 -4.19
N LEU A 196 7.83 -12.28 -4.12
CA LEU A 196 6.58 -11.86 -4.73
C LEU A 196 5.80 -10.95 -3.77
N PHE A 197 5.31 -9.84 -4.30
CA PHE A 197 4.26 -9.04 -3.68
C PHE A 197 2.97 -9.24 -4.44
N THR A 198 1.96 -9.81 -3.75
CA THR A 198 0.62 -10.04 -4.32
C THR A 198 -0.37 -9.10 -3.65
N HIS A 199 -1.05 -8.27 -4.43
CA HIS A 199 -2.09 -7.36 -3.96
C HIS A 199 -3.45 -7.84 -4.39
N VAL A 200 -4.24 -8.33 -3.44
CA VAL A 200 -5.61 -8.82 -3.64
C VAL A 200 -6.60 -7.73 -3.22
N ILE A 201 -7.48 -7.33 -4.12
CA ILE A 201 -8.47 -6.29 -3.87
C ILE A 201 -9.87 -6.87 -4.06
N ASN A 202 -10.64 -6.99 -2.97
CA ASN A 202 -12.00 -7.54 -3.02
C ASN A 202 -12.96 -6.65 -3.80
N ASN A 203 -12.98 -5.35 -3.53
CA ASN A 203 -13.81 -4.36 -4.23
C ASN A 203 -12.89 -3.30 -4.85
N ALA A 204 -12.44 -3.54 -6.08
CA ALA A 204 -11.70 -2.55 -6.86
C ALA A 204 -12.69 -1.61 -7.56
N HIS A 205 -12.54 -0.31 -7.35
CA HIS A 205 -13.50 0.65 -7.87
C HIS A 205 -12.87 1.95 -8.40
N VAL A 206 -13.58 2.58 -9.32
CA VAL A 206 -13.30 3.91 -9.87
C VAL A 206 -14.51 4.79 -9.61
N TYR A 207 -14.35 5.85 -8.85
CA TYR A 207 -15.41 6.83 -8.63
C TYR A 207 -15.84 7.50 -9.94
N LYS A 208 -17.13 7.82 -10.05
CA LYS A 208 -17.70 8.39 -11.28
C LYS A 208 -17.00 9.68 -11.71
N ASN A 209 -16.66 10.55 -10.75
CA ASN A 209 -15.91 11.78 -10.99
C ASN A 209 -14.44 11.55 -11.39
N HIS A 210 -13.89 10.35 -11.22
CA HIS A 210 -12.52 9.99 -11.63
C HIS A 210 -12.43 9.35 -13.02
N VAL A 211 -13.55 9.03 -13.67
CA VAL A 211 -13.58 8.27 -14.93
C VAL A 211 -12.73 8.93 -16.03
N ASP A 212 -12.83 10.24 -16.21
CA ASP A 212 -12.07 10.94 -17.26
C ASP A 212 -10.57 11.02 -16.93
N ALA A 213 -10.23 11.14 -15.64
CA ALA A 213 -8.86 11.04 -15.16
C ALA A 213 -8.27 9.64 -15.47
N MET A 214 -9.05 8.57 -15.26
CA MET A 214 -8.63 7.20 -15.56
C MET A 214 -8.49 6.95 -17.07
N LYS A 215 -9.38 7.48 -17.91
CA LYS A 215 -9.24 7.42 -19.38
C LYS A 215 -7.96 8.14 -19.84
N THR A 216 -7.67 9.31 -19.27
CA THR A 216 -6.42 10.03 -19.52
C THR A 216 -5.20 9.18 -19.15
N GLN A 217 -5.22 8.52 -18.01
CA GLN A 217 -4.13 7.65 -17.57
C GLN A 217 -3.98 6.41 -18.47
N LEU A 218 -5.08 5.79 -18.89
CA LEU A 218 -5.08 4.67 -19.84
C LEU A 218 -4.41 5.06 -21.17
N ALA A 219 -4.68 6.25 -21.69
CA ALA A 219 -4.06 6.76 -22.93
C ALA A 219 -2.54 6.95 -22.81
N ARG A 220 -2.00 7.04 -21.59
CA ARG A 220 -0.55 7.16 -21.34
C ARG A 220 0.18 5.81 -21.33
N LEU A 221 -0.52 4.68 -21.25
CA LEU A 221 0.09 3.35 -21.13
C LEU A 221 1.14 3.05 -22.22
N PRO A 222 0.91 3.35 -23.52
CA PRO A 222 1.92 3.12 -24.56
C PRO A 222 3.21 3.93 -24.38
N LYS A 223 3.19 4.94 -23.54
CA LYS A 223 4.32 5.84 -23.22
C LYS A 223 4.77 5.72 -21.77
N ALA A 224 4.39 4.63 -21.08
CA ALA A 224 4.86 4.33 -19.72
C ALA A 224 6.39 4.19 -19.72
N TYR A 225 7.03 4.68 -18.65
CA TYR A 225 8.47 4.53 -18.47
C TYR A 225 8.81 3.15 -17.88
N ASP A 226 10.07 2.83 -17.84
CA ASP A 226 10.56 1.67 -17.10
C ASP A 226 10.40 1.88 -15.58
N ALA A 227 10.27 0.78 -14.86
CA ALA A 227 10.16 0.83 -13.42
C ALA A 227 11.43 1.40 -12.77
N PRO A 228 11.30 2.22 -11.70
CA PRO A 228 12.44 2.67 -10.92
C PRO A 228 13.03 1.53 -10.10
N VAL A 229 14.18 1.79 -9.49
CA VAL A 229 14.84 0.88 -8.55
C VAL A 229 14.66 1.43 -7.13
N LEU A 230 14.17 0.61 -6.21
CA LEU A 230 14.17 0.95 -4.80
C LEU A 230 15.57 0.71 -4.21
N LYS A 231 16.08 1.71 -3.50
CA LYS A 231 17.31 1.60 -2.70
C LYS A 231 16.98 1.83 -1.24
N LEU A 232 17.45 0.94 -0.41
CA LEU A 232 17.46 1.10 1.04
C LEU A 232 18.88 1.42 1.50
N ASN A 233 19.00 2.16 2.59
CA ASN A 233 20.29 2.37 3.26
C ASN A 233 20.79 1.01 3.79
N PRO A 234 21.93 0.49 3.29
CA PRO A 234 22.42 -0.82 3.68
C PRO A 234 22.89 -0.91 5.14
N ASP A 235 23.14 0.23 5.79
CA ASP A 235 23.60 0.28 7.18
C ASP A 235 22.46 0.14 8.20
N VAL A 236 21.19 0.11 7.75
CA VAL A 236 20.04 -0.11 8.61
C VAL A 236 19.82 -1.61 8.79
N HIS A 237 19.99 -2.09 10.04
CA HIS A 237 19.88 -3.50 10.42
C HIS A 237 18.69 -3.81 11.35
N ASP A 238 18.04 -2.77 11.89
CA ASP A 238 16.83 -2.88 12.68
C ASP A 238 15.66 -2.20 11.93
N PHE A 239 14.50 -2.86 11.90
CA PHE A 239 13.30 -2.32 11.25
C PHE A 239 12.89 -0.97 11.82
N TYR A 240 13.10 -0.77 13.11
CA TYR A 240 12.71 0.45 13.83
C TYR A 240 13.66 1.64 13.61
N ASP A 241 14.83 1.41 13.00
CA ASP A 241 15.82 2.45 12.70
C ASP A 241 15.63 3.12 11.35
N PHE A 242 14.81 2.55 10.44
CA PHE A 242 14.53 3.18 9.14
C PHE A 242 13.94 4.57 9.30
N LYS A 243 14.44 5.49 8.49
CA LYS A 243 13.92 6.85 8.31
C LYS A 243 13.42 7.00 6.87
N PRO A 244 12.53 7.98 6.60
CA PRO A 244 12.07 8.23 5.23
C PRO A 244 13.20 8.45 4.21
N GLU A 245 14.34 8.99 4.66
CA GLU A 245 15.52 9.27 3.84
C GLU A 245 16.30 8.01 3.45
N ASP A 246 16.16 6.93 4.22
CA ASP A 246 16.80 5.64 3.96
C ASP A 246 16.13 4.84 2.83
N ILE A 247 14.98 5.32 2.33
CA ILE A 247 14.12 4.60 1.38
C ILE A 247 13.92 5.48 0.15
N VAL A 248 14.69 5.22 -0.91
CA VAL A 248 14.79 6.11 -2.07
C VAL A 248 14.48 5.37 -3.37
N LEU A 249 13.75 6.02 -4.28
CA LEU A 249 13.59 5.55 -5.65
C LEU A 249 14.64 6.21 -6.55
N GLU A 250 15.46 5.39 -7.18
CA GLU A 250 16.37 5.82 -8.26
C GLU A 250 15.69 5.69 -9.62
N ASN A 251 15.93 6.68 -10.48
CA ASN A 251 15.41 6.71 -11.85
C ASN A 251 13.88 6.72 -11.97
N TYR A 252 13.16 7.25 -11.00
CA TYR A 252 11.70 7.38 -11.07
C TYR A 252 11.31 8.45 -12.08
N LYS A 253 11.06 8.03 -13.31
CA LYS A 253 10.46 8.84 -14.39
C LYS A 253 8.95 8.57 -14.43
N HIS A 254 8.17 9.62 -14.56
CA HIS A 254 6.71 9.50 -14.56
C HIS A 254 6.05 10.61 -15.40
N HIS A 255 4.83 10.37 -15.83
CA HIS A 255 3.98 11.42 -16.38
C HIS A 255 3.50 12.35 -15.26
N GLU A 256 3.00 13.51 -15.65
CA GLU A 256 2.46 14.51 -14.73
C GLU A 256 1.34 13.94 -13.84
N LYS A 257 1.17 14.57 -12.67
CA LYS A 257 0.06 14.30 -11.76
C LYS A 257 -1.28 14.46 -12.51
N ILE A 258 -2.21 13.55 -12.23
CA ILE A 258 -3.61 13.68 -12.62
C ILE A 258 -4.38 14.06 -11.37
N ALA A 259 -5.01 15.24 -11.38
CA ALA A 259 -5.80 15.71 -10.25
C ALA A 259 -7.08 14.87 -10.11
N MET A 260 -7.38 14.45 -8.89
CA MET A 260 -8.61 13.76 -8.50
C MET A 260 -8.97 14.20 -7.09
N GLU A 261 -10.26 14.37 -6.83
CA GLU A 261 -10.77 14.75 -5.52
C GLU A 261 -10.92 13.52 -4.62
N VAL A 262 -10.63 13.66 -3.34
CA VAL A 262 -10.85 12.59 -2.36
C VAL A 262 -12.36 12.45 -2.13
N SER A 263 -12.88 11.23 -2.16
CA SER A 263 -14.26 10.93 -1.79
C SER A 263 -14.30 10.38 -0.36
N VAL A 264 -14.83 11.15 0.58
CA VAL A 264 -14.88 10.86 2.03
C VAL A 264 -16.24 10.36 2.48
#